data_c560b3276ccf84031896412740d7fd4c
#
_entry.id   c560b3276ccf84031896412740d7fd4c
#
_cell.length_a   1.000
_cell.length_b   1.000
_cell.length_c   1.000
_cell.angle_alpha   90.00
_cell.angle_beta   90.00
_cell.angle_gamma   90.00
#
_symmetry.space_group_name_H-M   'P 1'
#
loop_
_entity.id
_entity.type
_entity.pdbx_description
1 polymer ?
#
loop_
_entity_poly.entity_id
_entity_poly.type
_entity_poly.pdbx_seq_one_letter_code
_entity_poly.pdbx_strand_id
1 'polypeptide(L)'
;MEKRRIAYLDVIKCLAILIVIDLHILNLNGFKNNESMSSQMLYAPVMPLFFYVSGFLAYKQSMTIKELWDNIRRKFVFLVIPAVVFCIGMDLMNHKNIFRFITEGMHGYWFTVVLFEMFLIYYLITFTIKNEKWRIGVLLILSLGGIGMLALDKGFGPAIFDLRRVTKFFQFFVLGTLAMKYRTKYEALMNNEFVKASLLVSYFMVLFLLTYDMNPVLYHFLRDVLLRYFATFAIVSFFVCNAASFQRETKVNSLLNYIGQNSLAIYLLHYFFLPKFNPRPEWFSELNMVTAHLLSMLYTVAVTALCLLFIKFLSNSKYIRIYVLGKK
;
A
#
# COMPACT_ATOMS: atom_id res chain seq x y z
N MET A 1 6.40 -19.70 -20.80
CA MET A 1 7.49 -18.84 -20.27
C MET A 1 7.11 -18.44 -18.84
N GLU A 2 7.87 -18.89 -17.87
CA GLU A 2 7.74 -18.42 -16.49
C GLU A 2 8.00 -16.91 -16.46
N LYS A 3 7.04 -16.12 -15.95
CA LYS A 3 7.23 -14.67 -15.82
C LYS A 3 8.37 -14.43 -14.83
N ARG A 4 9.55 -14.09 -15.34
CA ARG A 4 10.71 -13.76 -14.50
C ARG A 4 10.29 -12.70 -13.46
N ARG A 5 10.45 -13.04 -12.20
CA ARG A 5 10.05 -12.20 -11.08
C ARG A 5 10.88 -10.93 -11.04
N ILE A 6 10.24 -9.81 -10.77
CA ILE A 6 10.91 -8.48 -10.72
C ILE A 6 11.22 -8.21 -9.25
N ALA A 7 12.45 -8.48 -8.83
CA ALA A 7 12.86 -8.45 -7.43
C ALA A 7 12.65 -7.09 -6.76
N TYR A 8 12.96 -5.97 -7.43
CA TYR A 8 12.81 -4.64 -6.83
C TYR A 8 11.36 -4.32 -6.42
N LEU A 9 10.34 -4.89 -7.08
CA LEU A 9 8.96 -4.72 -6.67
C LEU A 9 8.64 -5.42 -5.34
N ASP A 10 9.29 -6.55 -5.07
CA ASP A 10 9.15 -7.21 -3.78
C ASP A 10 9.85 -6.42 -2.68
N VAL A 11 11.01 -5.81 -2.98
CA VAL A 11 11.72 -4.96 -2.02
C VAL A 11 10.94 -3.66 -1.72
N ILE A 12 10.27 -3.07 -2.73
CA ILE A 12 9.35 -1.94 -2.49
C ILE A 12 8.22 -2.33 -1.52
N LYS A 13 7.62 -3.52 -1.69
CA LYS A 13 6.59 -4.01 -0.76
C LYS A 13 7.15 -4.30 0.64
N CYS A 14 8.39 -4.78 0.71
CA CYS A 14 9.08 -4.95 1.98
C CYS A 14 9.23 -3.61 2.71
N LEU A 15 9.78 -2.60 2.05
CA LEU A 15 9.90 -1.25 2.62
C LEU A 15 8.54 -0.73 3.10
N ALA A 16 7.53 -0.81 2.24
CA ALA A 16 6.20 -0.29 2.54
C ALA A 16 5.56 -1.00 3.76
N ILE A 17 5.66 -2.34 3.87
CA ILE A 17 5.06 -3.05 5.02
C ILE A 17 5.79 -2.76 6.33
N LEU A 18 7.10 -2.60 6.31
CA LEU A 18 7.86 -2.22 7.50
C LEU A 18 7.43 -0.83 8.01
N ILE A 19 7.27 0.14 7.11
CA ILE A 19 6.77 1.48 7.48
C ILE A 19 5.33 1.41 8.00
N VAL A 20 4.45 0.55 7.44
CA VAL A 20 3.08 0.36 7.97
C VAL A 20 3.10 -0.12 9.42
N ILE A 21 3.94 -1.09 9.75
CA ILE A 21 4.05 -1.62 11.12
C ILE A 21 4.58 -0.53 12.06
N ASP A 22 5.65 0.17 11.69
CA ASP A 22 6.21 1.30 12.43
C ASP A 22 5.15 2.35 12.78
N LEU A 23 4.36 2.74 11.77
CA LEU A 23 3.20 3.63 11.89
C LEU A 23 2.21 3.18 12.95
N HIS A 24 1.82 1.92 12.85
CA HIS A 24 0.81 1.39 13.77
C HIS A 24 1.35 1.32 15.20
N ILE A 25 2.63 1.00 15.40
CA ILE A 25 3.27 1.02 16.71
C ILE A 25 3.23 2.44 17.30
N LEU A 26 3.65 3.43 16.53
CA LEU A 26 3.66 4.83 16.97
C LEU A 26 2.24 5.34 17.28
N ASN A 27 1.28 5.08 16.40
CA ASN A 27 -0.11 5.53 16.57
C ASN A 27 -0.78 4.88 17.79
N LEU A 28 -0.60 3.57 17.98
CA LEU A 28 -1.20 2.85 19.12
C LEU A 28 -0.64 3.29 20.46
N ASN A 29 0.61 3.75 20.47
CA ASN A 29 1.28 4.20 21.68
C ASN A 29 1.27 5.73 21.86
N GLY A 30 0.47 6.44 21.06
CA GLY A 30 0.10 7.84 21.28
C GLY A 30 1.08 8.88 20.75
N PHE A 31 2.08 8.48 19.93
CA PHE A 31 2.84 9.42 19.13
C PHE A 31 1.99 9.90 17.94
N LYS A 32 0.83 10.45 18.25
CA LYS A 32 -0.07 11.06 17.28
C LYS A 32 0.47 12.43 16.87
N ASN A 33 1.44 12.46 16.01
CA ASN A 33 1.78 13.70 15.35
C ASN A 33 1.72 13.49 13.84
N ASN A 34 0.50 13.18 13.33
CA ASN A 34 0.23 13.04 11.89
C ASN A 34 0.58 14.31 11.10
N GLU A 35 0.79 15.42 11.78
CA GLU A 35 1.14 16.72 11.23
C GLU A 35 2.64 17.02 11.31
N SER A 36 3.41 16.21 12.05
CA SER A 36 4.86 16.39 12.09
C SER A 36 5.46 16.13 10.70
N MET A 37 6.47 16.91 10.34
CA MET A 37 7.19 16.78 9.07
C MET A 37 7.74 15.35 8.87
N SER A 38 8.28 14.73 9.93
CA SER A 38 8.79 13.36 9.90
C SER A 38 7.71 12.34 9.60
N SER A 39 6.52 12.49 10.19
CA SER A 39 5.38 11.63 9.90
C SER A 39 4.92 11.78 8.46
N GLN A 40 4.78 12.99 7.96
CA GLN A 40 4.39 13.23 6.57
C GLN A 40 5.42 12.67 5.60
N MET A 41 6.70 12.82 5.91
CA MET A 41 7.82 12.30 5.10
C MET A 41 7.75 10.77 4.94
N LEU A 42 7.57 10.04 6.02
CA LEU A 42 7.57 8.58 6.01
C LEU A 42 6.26 7.99 5.46
N TYR A 43 5.12 8.63 5.71
CA TYR A 43 3.81 8.02 5.48
C TYR A 43 3.20 8.35 4.13
N ALA A 44 3.61 9.46 3.51
CA ALA A 44 3.07 9.87 2.22
C ALA A 44 3.17 8.77 1.15
N PRO A 45 4.31 8.08 0.94
CA PRO A 45 4.47 7.10 -0.14
C PRO A 45 3.90 5.71 0.16
N VAL A 46 3.64 5.35 1.42
CA VAL A 46 3.43 3.95 1.83
C VAL A 46 2.28 3.27 1.09
N MET A 47 1.08 3.84 1.19
CA MET A 47 -0.09 3.29 0.52
C MET A 47 -0.02 3.43 -1.01
N PRO A 48 0.40 4.59 -1.57
CA PRO A 48 0.70 4.72 -2.98
C PRO A 48 1.63 3.64 -3.55
N LEU A 49 2.71 3.28 -2.85
CA LEU A 49 3.63 2.22 -3.29
C LEU A 49 2.94 0.87 -3.43
N PHE A 50 2.10 0.47 -2.47
CA PHE A 50 1.36 -0.80 -2.56
C PHE A 50 0.39 -0.81 -3.75
N PHE A 51 -0.36 0.28 -3.95
CA PHE A 51 -1.30 0.38 -5.06
C PHE A 51 -0.57 0.44 -6.40
N TYR A 52 0.54 1.19 -6.50
CA TYR A 52 1.38 1.25 -7.69
C TYR A 52 1.94 -0.13 -8.08
N VAL A 53 2.56 -0.87 -7.14
CA VAL A 53 3.08 -2.21 -7.38
C VAL A 53 1.96 -3.17 -7.78
N SER A 54 0.80 -3.06 -7.14
CA SER A 54 -0.36 -3.89 -7.47
C SER A 54 -0.89 -3.61 -8.86
N GLY A 55 -0.95 -2.35 -9.28
CA GLY A 55 -1.30 -1.94 -10.64
C GLY A 55 -0.29 -2.42 -11.67
N PHE A 56 1.01 -2.29 -11.39
CA PHE A 56 2.08 -2.78 -12.26
C PHE A 56 1.93 -4.29 -12.55
N LEU A 57 1.62 -5.07 -11.51
CA LEU A 57 1.40 -6.52 -11.64
C LEU A 57 0.03 -6.89 -12.23
N ALA A 58 -0.93 -5.96 -12.21
CA ALA A 58 -2.28 -6.16 -12.72
C ALA A 58 -2.40 -6.07 -14.24
N TYR A 59 -1.46 -5.39 -14.89
CA TYR A 59 -1.57 -5.06 -16.31
C TYR A 59 -1.93 -6.25 -17.19
N LYS A 60 -2.95 -6.04 -18.03
CA LYS A 60 -3.45 -6.95 -19.06
C LYS A 60 -3.72 -6.16 -20.34
N GLN A 61 -3.28 -6.70 -21.46
CA GLN A 61 -3.54 -6.08 -22.77
C GLN A 61 -5.00 -6.23 -23.19
N SER A 62 -5.58 -7.40 -22.94
CA SER A 62 -6.97 -7.72 -23.19
C SER A 62 -7.42 -8.83 -22.26
N MET A 63 -8.72 -9.05 -22.16
CA MET A 63 -9.29 -10.12 -21.34
C MET A 63 -10.50 -10.74 -22.03
N THR A 64 -10.62 -12.07 -21.93
CA THR A 64 -11.84 -12.83 -22.23
C THR A 64 -12.77 -12.83 -21.02
N ILE A 65 -14.04 -13.18 -21.21
CA ILE A 65 -15.01 -13.29 -20.08
C ILE A 65 -14.56 -14.33 -19.05
N LYS A 66 -13.97 -15.43 -19.48
CA LYS A 66 -13.43 -16.46 -18.58
C LYS A 66 -12.27 -15.91 -17.76
N GLU A 67 -11.32 -15.22 -18.40
CA GLU A 67 -10.19 -14.60 -17.70
C GLU A 67 -10.64 -13.49 -16.72
N LEU A 68 -11.68 -12.71 -17.07
CA LEU A 68 -12.28 -11.73 -16.18
C LEU A 68 -12.77 -12.41 -14.91
N TRP A 69 -13.61 -13.44 -15.05
CA TRP A 69 -14.19 -14.15 -13.92
C TRP A 69 -13.12 -14.84 -13.05
N ASP A 70 -12.16 -15.54 -13.66
CA ASP A 70 -11.07 -16.19 -12.97
C ASP A 70 -10.19 -15.19 -12.18
N ASN A 71 -9.92 -14.03 -12.76
CA ASN A 71 -9.14 -12.99 -12.09
C ASN A 71 -9.92 -12.36 -10.93
N ILE A 72 -11.21 -12.04 -11.12
CA ILE A 72 -12.06 -11.48 -10.04
C ILE A 72 -12.17 -12.49 -8.90
N ARG A 73 -12.54 -13.74 -9.18
CA ARG A 73 -12.65 -14.80 -8.19
C ARG A 73 -11.35 -14.99 -7.43
N ARG A 74 -10.22 -15.01 -8.13
CA ARG A 74 -8.90 -15.14 -7.50
C ARG A 74 -8.60 -13.98 -6.57
N LYS A 75 -8.87 -12.73 -7.00
CA LYS A 75 -8.64 -11.56 -6.16
C LYS A 75 -9.57 -11.52 -4.95
N PHE A 76 -10.83 -11.91 -5.12
CA PHE A 76 -11.76 -12.06 -4.01
C PHE A 76 -11.27 -13.04 -2.96
N VAL A 77 -10.86 -14.25 -3.38
CA VAL A 77 -10.35 -15.30 -2.49
C VAL A 77 -9.07 -14.88 -1.77
N PHE A 78 -8.17 -14.16 -2.43
CA PHE A 78 -6.87 -13.82 -1.83
C PHE A 78 -6.84 -12.47 -1.09
N LEU A 79 -7.82 -11.59 -1.28
CA LEU A 79 -7.84 -10.27 -0.64
C LEU A 79 -9.02 -10.12 0.32
N VAL A 80 -10.24 -10.46 -0.13
CA VAL A 80 -11.46 -10.19 0.65
C VAL A 80 -11.68 -11.25 1.72
N ILE A 81 -11.60 -12.53 1.38
CA ILE A 81 -11.82 -13.61 2.36
C ILE A 81 -10.84 -13.51 3.55
N PRO A 82 -9.52 -13.38 3.34
CA PRO A 82 -8.60 -13.20 4.47
C PRO A 82 -8.95 -11.97 5.31
N ALA A 83 -9.28 -10.83 4.69
CA ALA A 83 -9.63 -9.62 5.42
C ALA A 83 -10.85 -9.83 6.32
N VAL A 84 -11.91 -10.51 5.83
CA VAL A 84 -13.09 -10.85 6.63
C VAL A 84 -12.72 -11.77 7.79
N VAL A 85 -11.93 -12.82 7.55
CA VAL A 85 -11.49 -13.75 8.60
C VAL A 85 -10.73 -13.02 9.71
N PHE A 86 -9.80 -12.15 9.35
CA PHE A 86 -9.04 -11.37 10.33
C PHE A 86 -9.87 -10.30 11.02
N CYS A 87 -10.81 -9.67 10.31
CA CYS A 87 -11.73 -8.70 10.91
C CYS A 87 -12.61 -9.35 11.98
N ILE A 88 -13.21 -10.50 11.66
CA ILE A 88 -13.99 -11.30 12.62
C ILE A 88 -13.12 -11.73 13.81
N GLY A 89 -11.89 -12.21 13.56
CA GLY A 89 -10.96 -12.58 14.62
C GLY A 89 -10.64 -11.43 15.58
N MET A 90 -10.40 -10.24 15.05
CA MET A 90 -10.16 -9.04 15.85
C MET A 90 -11.41 -8.59 16.63
N ASP A 91 -12.59 -8.68 16.04
CA ASP A 91 -13.84 -8.32 16.72
C ASP A 91 -14.15 -9.31 17.85
N LEU A 92 -13.92 -10.62 17.65
CA LEU A 92 -14.06 -11.63 18.69
C LEU A 92 -13.09 -11.38 19.87
N MET A 93 -11.82 -11.10 19.59
CA MET A 93 -10.82 -10.80 20.63
C MET A 93 -11.16 -9.52 21.43
N ASN A 94 -11.84 -8.57 20.83
CA ASN A 94 -12.24 -7.32 21.48
C ASN A 94 -13.69 -7.35 22.01
N HIS A 95 -14.33 -8.50 22.07
CA HIS A 95 -15.73 -8.69 22.51
C HIS A 95 -16.74 -7.80 21.76
N LYS A 96 -16.52 -7.61 20.44
CA LYS A 96 -17.37 -6.80 19.57
C LYS A 96 -18.24 -7.67 18.68
N ASN A 97 -19.29 -7.04 18.10
CA ASN A 97 -20.15 -7.74 17.14
C ASN A 97 -19.36 -8.16 15.90
N ILE A 98 -19.38 -9.45 15.58
CA ILE A 98 -18.66 -10.06 14.45
C ILE A 98 -19.15 -9.56 13.08
N PHE A 99 -20.34 -8.98 12.99
CA PHE A 99 -20.90 -8.38 11.77
C PHE A 99 -20.60 -6.89 11.64
N ARG A 100 -19.82 -6.32 12.56
CA ARG A 100 -19.46 -4.90 12.58
C ARG A 100 -18.79 -4.43 11.28
N PHE A 101 -18.05 -5.31 10.61
CA PHE A 101 -17.42 -4.99 9.34
C PHE A 101 -18.42 -4.64 8.22
N ILE A 102 -19.69 -5.08 8.31
CA ILE A 102 -20.74 -4.76 7.34
C ILE A 102 -21.22 -3.31 7.54
N THR A 103 -21.37 -2.88 8.79
CA THR A 103 -21.94 -1.56 9.14
C THR A 103 -20.92 -0.45 9.27
N GLU A 104 -19.73 -0.78 9.77
CA GLU A 104 -18.68 0.19 10.06
C GLU A 104 -17.45 0.07 9.13
N GLY A 105 -17.47 -0.92 8.22
CA GLY A 105 -16.36 -1.19 7.30
C GLY A 105 -15.22 -2.02 7.93
N MET A 106 -14.23 -2.34 7.11
CA MET A 106 -13.14 -3.29 7.46
C MET A 106 -12.03 -2.67 8.33
N HIS A 107 -12.32 -1.64 9.11
CA HIS A 107 -11.36 -0.97 10.03
C HIS A 107 -9.87 -1.08 9.61
N GLY A 108 -9.03 -1.78 10.38
CA GLY A 108 -7.62 -1.96 10.08
C GLY A 108 -7.30 -2.71 8.77
N TYR A 109 -8.26 -3.46 8.22
CA TYR A 109 -8.09 -4.29 7.02
C TYR A 109 -8.65 -3.66 5.74
N TRP A 110 -8.98 -2.38 5.74
CA TRP A 110 -9.55 -1.63 4.63
C TRP A 110 -8.74 -1.73 3.31
N PHE A 111 -7.40 -1.81 3.42
CA PHE A 111 -6.51 -1.80 2.25
C PHE A 111 -6.81 -2.94 1.26
N THR A 112 -7.09 -4.14 1.75
CA THR A 112 -7.33 -5.32 0.91
C THR A 112 -8.65 -5.21 0.13
N VAL A 113 -9.67 -4.62 0.75
CA VAL A 113 -10.97 -4.38 0.10
C VAL A 113 -10.84 -3.29 -0.96
N VAL A 114 -10.23 -2.16 -0.61
CA VAL A 114 -9.95 -1.07 -1.57
C VAL A 114 -9.11 -1.57 -2.74
N LEU A 115 -8.11 -2.40 -2.47
CA LEU A 115 -7.30 -3.01 -3.54
C LEU A 115 -8.13 -3.96 -4.42
N PHE A 116 -9.03 -4.74 -3.84
CA PHE A 116 -9.96 -5.59 -4.61
C PHE A 116 -10.88 -4.75 -5.49
N GLU A 117 -11.44 -3.66 -4.98
CA GLU A 117 -12.28 -2.73 -5.74
C GLU A 117 -11.52 -2.12 -6.92
N MET A 118 -10.26 -1.72 -6.72
CA MET A 118 -9.40 -1.21 -7.81
C MET A 118 -9.16 -2.27 -8.89
N PHE A 119 -8.90 -3.53 -8.50
CA PHE A 119 -8.79 -4.63 -9.46
C PHE A 119 -10.08 -4.85 -10.21
N LEU A 120 -11.23 -4.81 -9.53
CA LEU A 120 -12.54 -4.98 -10.13
C LEU A 120 -12.82 -3.91 -11.19
N ILE A 121 -12.64 -2.63 -10.83
CA ILE A 121 -12.81 -1.49 -11.75
C ILE A 121 -11.88 -1.65 -12.96
N TYR A 122 -10.60 -1.90 -12.74
CA TYR A 122 -9.61 -2.05 -13.81
C TYR A 122 -9.93 -3.23 -14.75
N TYR A 123 -10.30 -4.38 -14.20
CA TYR A 123 -10.62 -5.56 -15.01
C TYR A 123 -11.91 -5.39 -15.81
N LEU A 124 -12.95 -4.78 -15.24
CA LEU A 124 -14.19 -4.46 -15.94
C LEU A 124 -13.92 -3.51 -17.11
N ILE A 125 -13.19 -2.43 -16.90
CA ILE A 125 -12.81 -1.47 -17.95
C ILE A 125 -11.96 -2.15 -19.03
N THR A 126 -11.02 -3.04 -18.65
CA THR A 126 -10.16 -3.76 -19.60
C THR A 126 -10.96 -4.77 -20.43
N PHE A 127 -12.00 -5.36 -19.86
CA PHE A 127 -12.90 -6.28 -20.55
C PHE A 127 -13.85 -5.56 -21.50
N THR A 128 -14.46 -4.45 -21.07
CA THR A 128 -15.49 -3.74 -21.84
C THR A 128 -14.89 -2.88 -22.96
N ILE A 129 -13.78 -2.16 -22.68
CA ILE A 129 -13.17 -1.22 -23.62
C ILE A 129 -12.01 -1.92 -24.35
N LYS A 130 -12.28 -2.44 -25.56
CA LYS A 130 -11.27 -3.14 -26.37
C LYS A 130 -10.23 -2.20 -26.98
N ASN A 131 -10.66 -0.99 -27.38
CA ASN A 131 -9.75 0.00 -27.90
C ASN A 131 -8.85 0.54 -26.77
N GLU A 132 -7.56 0.34 -26.92
CA GLU A 132 -6.57 0.65 -25.90
C GLU A 132 -6.45 2.15 -25.58
N LYS A 133 -6.57 3.01 -26.61
CA LYS A 133 -6.50 4.47 -26.41
C LYS A 133 -7.67 4.96 -25.57
N TRP A 134 -8.88 4.51 -25.89
CA TRP A 134 -10.08 4.83 -25.13
C TRP A 134 -10.02 4.27 -23.70
N ARG A 135 -9.52 3.05 -23.53
CA ARG A 135 -9.34 2.46 -22.21
C ARG A 135 -8.39 3.28 -21.32
N ILE A 136 -7.25 3.70 -21.86
CA ILE A 136 -6.31 4.57 -21.13
C ILE A 136 -6.98 5.89 -20.82
N GLY A 137 -7.68 6.51 -21.78
CA GLY A 137 -8.42 7.76 -21.57
C GLY A 137 -9.41 7.67 -20.41
N VAL A 138 -10.24 6.61 -20.36
CA VAL A 138 -11.21 6.38 -19.28
C VAL A 138 -10.50 6.19 -17.93
N LEU A 139 -9.42 5.38 -17.88
CA LEU A 139 -8.65 5.18 -16.64
C LEU A 139 -8.04 6.48 -16.12
N LEU A 140 -7.53 7.32 -17.02
CA LEU A 140 -6.98 8.64 -16.64
C LEU A 140 -8.08 9.61 -16.18
N ILE A 141 -9.23 9.64 -16.84
CA ILE A 141 -10.38 10.48 -16.43
C ILE A 141 -10.84 10.06 -15.02
N LEU A 142 -10.99 8.78 -14.75
CA LEU A 142 -11.36 8.29 -13.42
C LEU A 142 -10.30 8.64 -12.36
N SER A 143 -9.02 8.59 -12.72
CA SER A 143 -7.92 8.97 -11.83
C SER A 143 -7.92 10.45 -11.50
N LEU A 144 -8.08 11.30 -12.50
CA LEU A 144 -8.15 12.77 -12.34
C LEU A 144 -9.43 13.20 -11.61
N GLY A 145 -10.57 12.58 -11.96
CA GLY A 145 -11.83 12.77 -11.25
C GLY A 145 -11.73 12.44 -9.77
N GLY A 146 -11.01 11.37 -9.42
CA GLY A 146 -10.71 11.00 -8.04
C GLY A 146 -9.93 12.09 -7.28
N ILE A 147 -8.97 12.73 -7.92
CA ILE A 147 -8.23 13.87 -7.32
C ILE A 147 -9.18 15.04 -7.05
N GLY A 148 -10.06 15.37 -7.99
CA GLY A 148 -11.06 16.45 -7.82
C GLY A 148 -12.04 16.16 -6.68
N MET A 149 -12.45 14.89 -6.50
CA MET A 149 -13.36 14.49 -5.42
C MET A 149 -12.72 14.57 -4.02
N LEU A 150 -11.38 14.52 -3.91
CA LEU A 150 -10.71 14.74 -2.63
C LEU A 150 -10.99 16.12 -2.03
N ALA A 151 -11.22 17.12 -2.89
CA ALA A 151 -11.57 18.47 -2.45
C ALA A 151 -12.98 18.58 -1.86
N LEU A 152 -13.88 17.62 -2.14
CA LEU A 152 -15.28 17.67 -1.72
C LEU A 152 -15.54 17.03 -0.34
N ASP A 153 -14.57 16.36 0.23
CA ASP A 153 -14.55 15.70 1.57
C ASP A 153 -15.81 14.88 1.95
N LYS A 154 -16.59 14.45 0.96
CA LYS A 154 -17.81 13.65 1.19
C LYS A 154 -17.53 12.17 0.97
N GLY A 155 -17.85 11.35 1.96
CA GLY A 155 -17.86 9.90 1.82
C GLY A 155 -18.99 9.45 0.90
N PHE A 156 -18.71 8.47 0.03
CA PHE A 156 -19.69 7.88 -0.87
C PHE A 156 -19.85 6.39 -0.60
N GLY A 157 -21.08 5.93 -0.66
CA GLY A 157 -21.42 4.51 -0.67
C GLY A 157 -21.48 3.84 0.70
N PRO A 158 -21.84 2.54 0.71
CA PRO A 158 -21.92 1.72 1.92
C PRO A 158 -20.55 1.60 2.60
N ALA A 159 -20.55 1.46 3.92
CA ALA A 159 -19.34 1.35 4.74
C ALA A 159 -18.44 0.15 4.35
N ILE A 160 -19.02 -0.89 3.75
CA ILE A 160 -18.30 -2.07 3.27
C ILE A 160 -17.42 -1.77 2.04
N PHE A 161 -17.80 -0.74 1.24
CA PHE A 161 -17.03 -0.24 0.11
C PHE A 161 -16.44 1.11 0.46
N ASP A 162 -15.11 1.23 0.35
CA ASP A 162 -14.43 2.47 0.69
C ASP A 162 -14.07 3.27 -0.58
N LEU A 163 -15.10 3.69 -1.30
CA LEU A 163 -14.94 4.44 -2.56
C LEU A 163 -14.13 5.73 -2.38
N ARG A 164 -14.16 6.35 -1.21
CA ARG A 164 -13.34 7.52 -0.90
C ARG A 164 -11.83 7.18 -0.98
N ARG A 165 -11.42 6.04 -0.41
CA ARG A 165 -10.03 5.60 -0.52
C ARG A 165 -9.70 5.08 -1.91
N VAL A 166 -10.65 4.46 -2.62
CA VAL A 166 -10.48 4.10 -4.02
C VAL A 166 -10.16 5.36 -4.84
N THR A 167 -11.00 6.39 -4.79
CA THR A 167 -10.77 7.64 -5.54
C THR A 167 -9.43 8.29 -5.19
N LYS A 168 -9.05 8.25 -3.91
CA LYS A 168 -7.78 8.81 -3.42
C LYS A 168 -6.55 8.11 -3.98
N PHE A 169 -6.59 6.80 -4.17
CA PHE A 169 -5.40 6.01 -4.49
C PHE A 169 -5.43 5.35 -5.87
N PHE A 170 -6.56 5.32 -6.57
CA PHE A 170 -6.71 4.66 -7.87
C PHE A 170 -5.71 5.15 -8.92
N GLN A 171 -5.36 6.42 -8.88
CA GLN A 171 -4.35 7.04 -9.73
C GLN A 171 -2.99 6.30 -9.66
N PHE A 172 -2.54 5.90 -8.46
CA PHE A 172 -1.27 5.17 -8.32
C PHE A 172 -1.37 3.75 -8.90
N PHE A 173 -2.53 3.10 -8.75
CA PHE A 173 -2.80 1.83 -9.39
C PHE A 173 -2.76 1.93 -10.91
N VAL A 174 -3.42 2.93 -11.49
CA VAL A 174 -3.42 3.19 -12.94
C VAL A 174 -2.02 3.50 -13.44
N LEU A 175 -1.26 4.36 -12.75
CA LEU A 175 0.13 4.66 -13.09
C LEU A 175 1.01 3.42 -13.06
N GLY A 176 0.79 2.51 -12.11
CA GLY A 176 1.44 1.20 -12.09
C GLY A 176 1.13 0.38 -13.35
N THR A 177 -0.14 0.34 -13.79
CA THR A 177 -0.50 -0.38 -15.03
C THR A 177 0.15 0.23 -16.27
N LEU A 178 0.23 1.56 -16.34
CA LEU A 178 0.89 2.28 -17.44
C LEU A 178 2.42 2.08 -17.41
N ALA A 179 3.03 2.07 -16.24
CA ALA A 179 4.44 1.77 -16.08
C ALA A 179 4.81 0.38 -16.59
N MET A 180 3.97 -0.64 -16.32
CA MET A 180 4.17 -1.98 -16.87
C MET A 180 3.95 -2.02 -18.38
N LYS A 181 2.92 -1.33 -18.88
CA LYS A 181 2.63 -1.27 -20.32
C LYS A 181 3.79 -0.67 -21.11
N TYR A 182 4.32 0.45 -20.65
CA TYR A 182 5.40 1.19 -21.30
C TYR A 182 6.77 0.94 -20.64
N ARG A 183 6.97 -0.25 -20.13
CA ARG A 183 8.08 -0.59 -19.20
C ARG A 183 9.43 -0.06 -19.64
N THR A 184 9.84 -0.30 -20.86
CA THR A 184 11.16 0.12 -21.36
C THR A 184 11.34 1.65 -21.30
N LYS A 185 10.33 2.39 -21.79
CA LYS A 185 10.36 3.87 -21.75
C LYS A 185 10.29 4.40 -20.32
N TYR A 186 9.49 3.74 -19.48
CA TYR A 186 9.33 4.09 -18.09
C TYR A 186 10.62 3.86 -17.29
N GLU A 187 11.27 2.70 -17.45
CA GLU A 187 12.55 2.40 -16.81
C GLU A 187 13.65 3.37 -17.27
N ALA A 188 13.70 3.73 -18.57
CA ALA A 188 14.61 4.76 -19.07
C ALA A 188 14.36 6.14 -18.45
N LEU A 189 13.08 6.54 -18.30
CA LEU A 189 12.69 7.79 -17.65
C LEU A 189 13.12 7.83 -16.18
N MET A 190 12.87 6.74 -15.44
CA MET A 190 13.22 6.65 -14.01
C MET A 190 14.73 6.58 -13.78
N ASN A 191 15.50 6.08 -14.76
CA ASN A 191 16.96 6.05 -14.71
C ASN A 191 17.61 7.40 -15.08
N ASN A 192 16.88 8.36 -15.60
CA ASN A 192 17.41 9.67 -15.97
C ASN A 192 17.76 10.49 -14.72
N GLU A 193 19.02 10.97 -14.64
CA GLU A 193 19.54 11.70 -13.48
C GLU A 193 18.77 13.01 -13.22
N PHE A 194 18.39 13.72 -14.28
CA PHE A 194 17.60 14.95 -14.15
C PHE A 194 16.22 14.66 -13.55
N VAL A 195 15.55 13.59 -13.98
CA VAL A 195 14.24 13.17 -13.44
C VAL A 195 14.37 12.80 -11.97
N LYS A 196 15.40 12.06 -11.58
CA LYS A 196 15.65 11.68 -10.17
C LYS A 196 15.88 12.92 -9.31
N ALA A 197 16.74 13.81 -9.75
CA ALA A 197 17.01 15.07 -9.04
C ALA A 197 15.75 15.91 -8.91
N SER A 198 14.98 16.06 -9.99
CA SER A 198 13.72 16.83 -9.99
C SER A 198 12.69 16.23 -9.04
N LEU A 199 12.53 14.90 -9.00
CA LEU A 199 11.62 14.24 -8.06
C LEU A 199 12.01 14.49 -6.60
N LEU A 200 13.30 14.38 -6.27
CA LEU A 200 13.81 14.64 -4.92
C LEU A 200 13.67 16.11 -4.53
N VAL A 201 14.08 17.04 -5.40
CA VAL A 201 13.94 18.47 -5.14
C VAL A 201 12.47 18.85 -4.94
N SER A 202 11.58 18.37 -5.82
CA SER A 202 10.14 18.63 -5.70
C SER A 202 9.54 18.04 -4.41
N TYR A 203 9.99 16.86 -4.01
CA TYR A 203 9.58 16.23 -2.75
C TYR A 203 9.95 17.10 -1.54
N PHE A 204 11.22 17.52 -1.43
CA PHE A 204 11.67 18.36 -0.32
C PHE A 204 11.06 19.78 -0.38
N MET A 205 10.83 20.31 -1.59
CA MET A 205 10.16 21.59 -1.76
C MET A 205 8.71 21.54 -1.25
N VAL A 206 7.96 20.48 -1.56
CA VAL A 206 6.59 20.33 -1.03
C VAL A 206 6.62 20.15 0.49
N LEU A 207 7.55 19.37 1.05
CA LEU A 207 7.71 19.24 2.50
C LEU A 207 7.99 20.60 3.16
N PHE A 208 8.86 21.40 2.57
CA PHE A 208 9.17 22.76 3.04
C PHE A 208 7.93 23.66 2.97
N LEU A 209 7.18 23.64 1.84
CA LEU A 209 5.97 24.43 1.72
C LEU A 209 4.91 24.09 2.77
N LEU A 210 4.81 22.82 3.17
CA LEU A 210 3.87 22.38 4.22
C LEU A 210 4.21 22.88 5.63
N THR A 211 5.36 23.53 5.82
CA THR A 211 5.71 24.20 7.11
C THR A 211 5.07 25.58 7.24
N TYR A 212 4.59 26.15 6.16
CA TYR A 212 3.95 27.47 6.17
C TYR A 212 2.44 27.36 6.44
N ASP A 213 1.92 28.38 7.10
CA ASP A 213 0.47 28.53 7.24
C ASP A 213 -0.15 28.89 5.88
N MET A 214 -1.17 28.15 5.49
CA MET A 214 -1.79 28.32 4.17
C MET A 214 -3.27 27.91 4.19
N ASN A 215 -3.97 28.26 3.12
CA ASN A 215 -5.35 27.85 2.92
C ASN A 215 -5.48 26.31 3.00
N PRO A 216 -6.47 25.77 3.78
CA PRO A 216 -6.66 24.33 3.96
C PRO A 216 -6.75 23.53 2.65
N VAL A 217 -7.39 24.07 1.61
CA VAL A 217 -7.52 23.41 0.30
C VAL A 217 -6.13 23.22 -0.33
N LEU A 218 -5.28 24.26 -0.30
CA LEU A 218 -3.93 24.18 -0.81
C LEU A 218 -3.08 23.22 0.02
N TYR A 219 -3.19 23.26 1.35
CA TYR A 219 -2.50 22.34 2.25
C TYR A 219 -2.85 20.88 1.94
N HIS A 220 -4.13 20.56 1.82
CA HIS A 220 -4.57 19.20 1.48
C HIS A 220 -4.10 18.78 0.09
N PHE A 221 -4.12 19.68 -0.91
CA PHE A 221 -3.61 19.38 -2.24
C PHE A 221 -2.10 19.08 -2.22
N LEU A 222 -1.31 19.90 -1.56
CA LEU A 222 0.14 19.68 -1.43
C LEU A 222 0.44 18.35 -0.71
N ARG A 223 -0.21 18.10 0.43
CA ARG A 223 0.02 16.93 1.26
C ARG A 223 -0.55 15.64 0.65
N ASP A 224 -1.81 15.66 0.22
CA ASP A 224 -2.52 14.45 -0.17
C ASP A 224 -2.33 14.08 -1.64
N VAL A 225 -1.85 15.01 -2.47
CA VAL A 225 -1.56 14.79 -3.89
C VAL A 225 -0.07 14.89 -4.15
N LEU A 226 0.49 16.11 -4.17
CA LEU A 226 1.85 16.34 -4.68
C LEU A 226 2.92 15.62 -3.87
N LEU A 227 2.87 15.70 -2.53
CA LEU A 227 3.83 15.01 -1.67
C LEU A 227 3.83 13.50 -1.93
N ARG A 228 2.65 12.90 -2.07
CA ARG A 228 2.53 11.46 -2.36
C ARG A 228 3.08 11.09 -3.72
N TYR A 229 2.85 11.91 -4.74
CA TYR A 229 3.42 11.68 -6.07
C TYR A 229 4.94 11.72 -6.03
N PHE A 230 5.51 12.81 -5.54
CA PHE A 230 6.97 12.97 -5.53
C PHE A 230 7.66 11.94 -4.65
N ALA A 231 7.14 11.67 -3.45
CA ALA A 231 7.67 10.65 -2.56
C ALA A 231 7.63 9.24 -3.21
N THR A 232 6.49 8.87 -3.80
CA THR A 232 6.32 7.55 -4.43
C THR A 232 7.27 7.37 -5.59
N PHE A 233 7.34 8.36 -6.52
CA PHE A 233 8.17 8.22 -7.70
C PHE A 233 9.66 8.43 -7.43
N ALA A 234 10.05 9.18 -6.41
CA ALA A 234 11.43 9.24 -5.94
C ALA A 234 11.89 7.86 -5.44
N ILE A 235 11.08 7.19 -4.61
CA ILE A 235 11.35 5.83 -4.12
C ILE A 235 11.38 4.84 -5.29
N VAL A 236 10.37 4.85 -6.17
CA VAL A 236 10.32 3.92 -7.32
C VAL A 236 11.54 4.14 -8.23
N SER A 237 11.92 5.38 -8.50
CA SER A 237 13.12 5.71 -9.30
C SER A 237 14.38 5.11 -8.67
N PHE A 238 14.58 5.27 -7.36
CA PHE A 238 15.70 4.65 -6.65
C PHE A 238 15.74 3.13 -6.85
N PHE A 239 14.61 2.44 -6.72
CA PHE A 239 14.56 0.99 -6.88
C PHE A 239 14.72 0.54 -8.34
N VAL A 240 14.23 1.28 -9.31
CA VAL A 240 14.43 1.02 -10.74
C VAL A 240 15.90 1.15 -11.10
N CYS A 241 16.55 2.23 -10.67
CA CYS A 241 18.00 2.46 -10.92
C CYS A 241 18.88 1.37 -10.33
N ASN A 242 18.48 0.84 -9.18
CA ASN A 242 19.24 -0.19 -8.46
C ASN A 242 18.70 -1.61 -8.71
N ALA A 243 17.86 -1.81 -9.73
CA ALA A 243 17.18 -3.08 -9.98
C ALA A 243 18.15 -4.27 -10.11
N ALA A 244 19.30 -4.08 -10.74
CA ALA A 244 20.35 -5.10 -10.89
C ALA A 244 20.92 -5.53 -9.53
N SER A 245 21.10 -4.60 -8.59
CA SER A 245 21.59 -4.88 -7.23
C SER A 245 20.62 -5.75 -6.44
N PHE A 246 19.31 -5.51 -6.57
CA PHE A 246 18.28 -6.30 -5.91
C PHE A 246 18.05 -7.68 -6.53
N GLN A 247 18.53 -7.92 -7.75
CA GLN A 247 18.48 -9.23 -8.40
C GLN A 247 19.64 -10.16 -7.99
N ARG A 248 20.69 -9.62 -7.34
CA ARG A 248 21.82 -10.43 -6.88
C ARG A 248 21.39 -11.39 -5.77
N GLU A 249 21.88 -12.61 -5.82
CA GLU A 249 21.62 -13.64 -4.80
C GLU A 249 22.47 -13.40 -3.55
N THR A 250 22.00 -12.51 -2.68
CA THR A 250 22.59 -12.26 -1.37
C THR A 250 21.60 -12.62 -0.26
N LYS A 251 22.10 -12.94 0.94
CA LYS A 251 21.23 -13.22 2.11
C LYS A 251 20.26 -12.05 2.40
N VAL A 252 20.77 -10.82 2.24
CA VAL A 252 19.97 -9.60 2.46
C VAL A 252 18.85 -9.50 1.42
N ASN A 253 19.16 -9.63 0.13
CA ASN A 253 18.15 -9.58 -0.93
C ASN A 253 17.11 -10.71 -0.79
N SER A 254 17.57 -11.91 -0.42
CA SER A 254 16.67 -13.04 -0.17
C SER A 254 15.70 -12.73 0.98
N LEU A 255 16.17 -12.13 2.07
CA LEU A 255 15.33 -11.72 3.19
C LEU A 255 14.34 -10.62 2.79
N LEU A 256 14.81 -9.55 2.14
CA LEU A 256 13.97 -8.44 1.66
C LEU A 256 12.88 -8.94 0.72
N ASN A 257 13.25 -9.77 -0.25
CA ASN A 257 12.30 -10.41 -1.16
C ASN A 257 11.31 -11.31 -0.42
N TYR A 258 11.76 -12.08 0.56
CA TYR A 258 10.89 -12.95 1.35
C TYR A 258 9.85 -12.15 2.16
N ILE A 259 10.26 -11.06 2.82
CA ILE A 259 9.33 -10.14 3.52
C ILE A 259 8.34 -9.53 2.52
N GLY A 260 8.82 -9.00 1.40
CA GLY A 260 7.96 -8.38 0.39
C GLY A 260 6.96 -9.35 -0.25
N GLN A 261 7.34 -10.61 -0.43
CA GLN A 261 6.46 -11.68 -0.91
C GLN A 261 5.37 -12.02 0.10
N ASN A 262 5.65 -11.87 1.37
CA ASN A 262 4.73 -12.13 2.47
C ASN A 262 3.99 -10.87 2.95
N SER A 263 4.20 -9.72 2.31
CA SER A 263 3.69 -8.42 2.78
C SER A 263 2.19 -8.40 3.05
N LEU A 264 1.38 -9.08 2.24
CA LEU A 264 -0.07 -9.21 2.48
C LEU A 264 -0.37 -10.02 3.75
N ALA A 265 0.27 -11.16 3.94
CA ALA A 265 0.06 -11.99 5.12
C ALA A 265 0.59 -11.28 6.39
N ILE A 266 1.72 -10.56 6.29
CA ILE A 266 2.23 -9.71 7.37
C ILE A 266 1.21 -8.60 7.68
N TYR A 267 0.66 -7.93 6.65
CA TYR A 267 -0.37 -6.91 6.82
C TYR A 267 -1.62 -7.44 7.57
N LEU A 268 -2.03 -8.68 7.33
CA LEU A 268 -3.16 -9.29 8.00
C LEU A 268 -2.84 -9.66 9.46
N LEU A 269 -1.61 -10.14 9.73
CA LEU A 269 -1.21 -10.69 11.03
C LEU A 269 -0.70 -9.63 12.02
N HIS A 270 -0.07 -8.55 11.54
CA HIS A 270 0.71 -7.65 12.41
C HIS A 270 -0.11 -7.06 13.57
N TYR A 271 -1.40 -6.79 13.39
CA TYR A 271 -2.26 -6.25 14.45
C TYR A 271 -2.32 -7.12 15.72
N PHE A 272 -2.12 -8.43 15.58
CA PHE A 272 -2.11 -9.36 16.71
C PHE A 272 -0.81 -9.30 17.52
N PHE A 273 0.26 -8.79 16.93
CA PHE A 273 1.59 -8.72 17.54
C PHE A 273 2.03 -7.29 17.88
N LEU A 274 1.21 -6.27 17.59
CA LEU A 274 1.55 -4.89 17.90
C LEU A 274 1.64 -4.69 19.41
N PRO A 275 2.75 -4.13 19.93
CA PRO A 275 2.88 -3.80 21.33
C PRO A 275 1.90 -2.69 21.70
N LYS A 276 1.11 -2.92 22.76
CA LYS A 276 0.22 -1.93 23.35
C LYS A 276 0.69 -1.67 24.76
N PHE A 277 1.27 -0.51 25.00
CA PHE A 277 1.67 -0.08 26.34
C PHE A 277 0.47 0.55 27.05
N ASN A 278 -0.12 -0.18 28.01
CA ASN A 278 -1.24 0.29 28.81
C ASN A 278 -1.12 -0.23 30.27
N PRO A 279 -0.88 0.59 31.29
CA PRO A 279 -0.63 2.03 31.17
C PRO A 279 0.67 2.34 30.40
N ARG A 280 0.68 3.52 29.76
CA ARG A 280 1.88 3.98 29.05
C ARG A 280 2.96 4.32 30.08
N PRO A 281 4.19 3.82 29.94
CA PRO A 281 5.29 4.23 30.81
C PRO A 281 5.55 5.74 30.69
N GLU A 282 5.81 6.43 31.80
CA GLU A 282 6.05 7.88 31.81
C GLU A 282 7.19 8.29 30.88
N TRP A 283 8.30 7.52 30.90
CA TRP A 283 9.45 7.78 30.04
C TRP A 283 9.14 7.75 28.55
N PHE A 284 8.05 7.08 28.15
CA PHE A 284 7.65 6.98 26.74
C PHE A 284 7.07 8.31 26.22
N SER A 285 6.43 9.10 27.07
CA SER A 285 5.91 10.43 26.71
C SER A 285 7.01 11.49 26.59
N GLU A 286 8.18 11.23 27.19
CA GLU A 286 9.35 12.12 27.17
C GLU A 286 10.24 11.88 25.93
N LEU A 287 10.01 10.79 25.16
CA LEU A 287 10.80 10.50 23.98
C LEU A 287 10.61 11.57 22.90
N ASN A 288 11.71 12.06 22.39
CA ASN A 288 11.65 12.84 21.16
C ASN A 288 11.28 11.96 19.95
N MET A 289 10.84 12.58 18.86
CA MET A 289 10.32 11.88 17.70
C MET A 289 11.35 10.91 17.07
N VAL A 290 12.62 11.25 17.08
CA VAL A 290 13.69 10.41 16.51
C VAL A 290 13.89 9.14 17.34
N THR A 291 13.98 9.27 18.65
CA THR A 291 14.11 8.13 19.58
C THR A 291 12.88 7.25 19.56
N ALA A 292 11.68 7.83 19.42
CA ALA A 292 10.43 7.09 19.27
C ALA A 292 10.44 6.24 17.99
N HIS A 293 10.87 6.78 16.86
CA HIS A 293 11.02 6.02 15.62
C HIS A 293 12.09 4.93 15.71
N LEU A 294 13.25 5.20 16.32
CA LEU A 294 14.29 4.18 16.49
C LEU A 294 13.78 3.00 17.35
N LEU A 295 13.08 3.28 18.44
CA LEU A 295 12.47 2.26 19.28
C LEU A 295 11.38 1.50 18.53
N SER A 296 10.52 2.21 17.80
CA SER A 296 9.47 1.61 16.97
C SER A 296 10.04 0.71 15.87
N MET A 297 11.18 1.07 15.26
CA MET A 297 11.87 0.24 14.28
C MET A 297 12.35 -1.09 14.89
N LEU A 298 12.84 -1.11 16.11
CA LEU A 298 13.20 -2.35 16.82
C LEU A 298 11.97 -3.26 17.00
N TYR A 299 10.86 -2.69 17.47
CA TYR A 299 9.60 -3.43 17.57
C TYR A 299 9.07 -3.88 16.20
N THR A 300 9.24 -3.07 15.16
CA THR A 300 8.86 -3.42 13.78
C THR A 300 9.59 -4.66 13.31
N VAL A 301 10.89 -4.77 13.58
CA VAL A 301 11.68 -5.97 13.26
C VAL A 301 11.15 -7.19 14.03
N ALA A 302 10.90 -7.05 15.33
CA ALA A 302 10.37 -8.13 16.17
C ALA A 302 8.98 -8.59 15.71
N VAL A 303 8.06 -7.65 15.46
CA VAL A 303 6.70 -7.96 14.95
C VAL A 303 6.77 -8.63 13.59
N THR A 304 7.65 -8.16 12.70
CA THR A 304 7.83 -8.78 11.37
C THR A 304 8.35 -10.21 11.50
N ALA A 305 9.33 -10.45 12.38
CA ALA A 305 9.86 -11.79 12.63
C ALA A 305 8.78 -12.73 13.18
N LEU A 306 7.98 -12.29 14.15
CA LEU A 306 6.84 -13.04 14.68
C LEU A 306 5.82 -13.37 13.59
N CYS A 307 5.44 -12.38 12.76
CA CYS A 307 4.55 -12.61 11.63
C CYS A 307 5.10 -13.68 10.69
N LEU A 308 6.39 -13.62 10.33
CA LEU A 308 7.01 -14.61 9.44
C LEU A 308 7.05 -16.02 10.04
N LEU A 309 7.29 -16.15 11.34
CA LEU A 309 7.23 -17.43 12.05
C LEU A 309 5.81 -18.02 12.00
N PHE A 310 4.80 -17.21 12.30
CA PHE A 310 3.39 -17.62 12.22
C PHE A 310 2.98 -17.96 10.79
N ILE A 311 3.39 -17.16 9.80
CA ILE A 311 3.13 -17.46 8.38
C ILE A 311 3.72 -18.81 8.00
N LYS A 312 4.95 -19.12 8.43
CA LYS A 312 5.58 -20.41 8.16
C LYS A 312 4.79 -21.57 8.79
N PHE A 313 4.38 -21.42 10.04
CA PHE A 313 3.57 -22.42 10.75
C PHE A 313 2.20 -22.62 10.07
N LEU A 314 1.46 -21.55 9.82
CA LEU A 314 0.13 -21.59 9.24
C LEU A 314 0.14 -22.07 7.77
N SER A 315 1.23 -21.88 7.05
CA SER A 315 1.38 -22.28 5.63
C SER A 315 1.45 -23.80 5.43
N ASN A 316 1.57 -24.60 6.49
CA ASN A 316 1.55 -26.06 6.43
C ASN A 316 0.18 -26.58 5.95
N SER A 317 -0.91 -25.87 6.24
CA SER A 317 -2.24 -26.19 5.73
C SER A 317 -2.51 -25.44 4.43
N LYS A 318 -2.87 -26.16 3.36
CA LYS A 318 -3.27 -25.58 2.08
C LYS A 318 -4.47 -24.64 2.22
N TYR A 319 -5.46 -24.99 3.01
CA TYR A 319 -6.66 -24.19 3.24
C TYR A 319 -6.34 -22.89 3.98
N ILE A 320 -5.57 -22.96 5.07
CA ILE A 320 -5.15 -21.79 5.81
C ILE A 320 -4.30 -20.86 4.93
N ARG A 321 -3.38 -21.44 4.16
CA ARG A 321 -2.54 -20.65 3.24
C ARG A 321 -3.37 -19.86 2.26
N ILE A 322 -4.41 -20.45 1.66
CA ILE A 322 -5.25 -19.79 0.65
C ILE A 322 -6.25 -18.83 1.29
N TYR A 323 -7.05 -19.28 2.26
CA TYR A 323 -8.22 -18.54 2.75
C TYR A 323 -7.93 -17.64 3.95
N VAL A 324 -6.82 -17.88 4.67
CA VAL A 324 -6.42 -17.05 5.81
C VAL A 324 -5.25 -16.15 5.45
N LEU A 325 -4.20 -16.68 4.82
CA LEU A 325 -3.01 -15.89 4.49
C LEU A 325 -3.06 -15.23 3.10
N GLY A 326 -4.07 -15.51 2.28
CA GLY A 326 -4.19 -14.96 0.92
C GLY A 326 -3.03 -15.36 -0.01
N LYS A 327 -2.48 -16.58 0.17
CA LYS A 327 -1.32 -17.08 -0.58
C LYS A 327 -1.69 -18.31 -1.43
N LYS A 328 -1.00 -18.44 -2.60
CA LYS A 328 -1.10 -19.64 -3.41
C LYS A 328 -0.39 -20.83 -2.77
#